data_e7271f7419172cc3ef2520aff1a6028f
#
_entry.id   e7271f7419172cc3ef2520aff1a6028f
#
_cell.length_a   1.000
_cell.length_b   1.000
_cell.length_c   1.000
_cell.angle_alpha   90.00
_cell.angle_beta   90.00
_cell.angle_gamma   90.00
#
_symmetry.space_group_name_H-M   'P 1'
#
loop_
_entity.id
_entity.type
_entity.pdbx_description
1 polymer ?
#
loop_
_entity_poly.entity_id
_entity_poly.type
_entity_poly.pdbx_seq_one_letter_code
_entity_poly.pdbx_strand_id
1 'polypeptide(L)'
;MSIDLVPRQISLRWFLSLLERALAIVGLLTFVYFGGFDLSAISSHSMAPTLKGESLLQGDVILSERISYKFRQPRRWELIMFRDEEFYIQVMKRVVGLPGETVRLDDKTQTIFINGVPAPRPASLQGIRYLAYGNLTGGKGVSSDDGYYVLGDFSMDSQDSRWTGPVRPSQIMARPWLIVWPPSRVGFVNP
;
A
#
# COMPACT_ATOMS: atom_id res chain seq x y z
N MET A 1 -14.24 -59.38 32.48
CA MET A 1 -13.37 -59.00 31.36
C MET A 1 -13.02 -57.51 31.55
N SER A 2 -11.94 -57.28 32.33
CA SER A 2 -11.50 -55.94 32.72
C SER A 2 -10.61 -55.38 31.59
N ILE A 3 -11.03 -54.29 30.98
CA ILE A 3 -10.22 -53.58 29.98
C ILE A 3 -9.29 -52.66 30.78
N ASP A 4 -8.04 -53.05 30.93
CA ASP A 4 -7.00 -52.19 31.51
C ASP A 4 -6.66 -51.08 30.50
N LEU A 5 -7.28 -49.93 30.70
CA LEU A 5 -6.90 -48.67 30.02
C LEU A 5 -5.56 -48.20 30.63
N VAL A 6 -4.45 -48.70 30.12
CA VAL A 6 -3.11 -48.16 30.45
C VAL A 6 -3.02 -46.76 29.85
N PRO A 7 -2.90 -45.71 30.65
CA PRO A 7 -2.70 -44.36 30.11
C PRO A 7 -1.38 -44.33 29.35
N ARG A 8 -1.47 -44.01 28.03
CA ARG A 8 -0.31 -43.88 27.15
C ARG A 8 0.53 -42.70 27.66
N GLN A 9 1.58 -43.00 28.42
CA GLN A 9 2.52 -42.01 28.89
C GLN A 9 3.18 -41.36 27.66
N ILE A 10 2.80 -40.13 27.38
CA ILE A 10 3.46 -39.30 26.36
C ILE A 10 4.90 -39.10 26.83
N SER A 11 5.87 -39.64 26.10
CA SER A 11 7.26 -39.53 26.51
C SER A 11 7.71 -38.08 26.48
N LEU A 12 8.44 -37.63 27.49
CA LEU A 12 9.00 -36.26 27.56
C LEU A 12 9.73 -35.87 26.25
N ARG A 13 10.40 -36.83 25.62
CA ARG A 13 11.09 -36.64 24.33
C ARG A 13 10.13 -36.27 23.21
N TRP A 14 8.96 -36.89 23.14
CA TRP A 14 7.95 -36.57 22.15
C TRP A 14 7.42 -35.16 22.36
N PHE A 15 7.16 -34.77 23.60
CA PHE A 15 6.71 -33.43 23.95
C PHE A 15 7.76 -32.35 23.58
N LEU A 16 9.03 -32.60 23.94
CA LEU A 16 10.14 -31.70 23.60
C LEU A 16 10.31 -31.53 22.09
N SER A 17 10.22 -32.64 21.32
CA SER A 17 10.29 -32.58 19.86
C SER A 17 9.11 -31.78 19.23
N LEU A 18 7.91 -31.88 19.80
CA LEU A 18 6.76 -31.11 19.36
C LEU A 18 6.96 -29.61 19.65
N LEU A 19 7.45 -29.30 20.84
CA LEU A 19 7.75 -27.91 21.24
C LEU A 19 8.83 -27.28 20.36
N GLU A 20 9.90 -28.00 20.08
CA GLU A 20 10.98 -27.57 19.17
C GLU A 20 10.44 -27.23 17.77
N ARG A 21 9.61 -28.10 17.18
CA ARG A 21 8.98 -27.88 15.89
C ARG A 21 8.04 -26.67 15.90
N ALA A 22 7.26 -26.53 16.97
CA ALA A 22 6.37 -25.37 17.12
C ALA A 22 7.17 -24.07 17.20
N LEU A 23 8.25 -24.02 17.99
CA LEU A 23 9.14 -22.87 18.09
C LEU A 23 9.85 -22.56 16.77
N ALA A 24 10.29 -23.59 16.03
CA ALA A 24 10.89 -23.39 14.71
C ALA A 24 9.90 -22.78 13.70
N ILE A 25 8.64 -23.24 13.69
CA ILE A 25 7.58 -22.69 12.85
C ILE A 25 7.30 -21.23 13.24
N VAL A 26 7.14 -20.94 14.53
CA VAL A 26 6.92 -19.56 15.01
C VAL A 26 8.09 -18.66 14.64
N GLY A 27 9.33 -19.13 14.82
CA GLY A 27 10.53 -18.40 14.43
C GLY A 27 10.57 -18.09 12.92
N LEU A 28 10.23 -19.07 12.09
CA LEU A 28 10.16 -18.90 10.64
C LEU A 28 9.07 -17.91 10.25
N LEU A 29 7.87 -18.03 10.80
CA LEU A 29 6.76 -17.10 10.52
C LEU A 29 7.10 -15.68 10.96
N THR A 30 7.73 -15.51 12.10
CA THR A 30 8.22 -14.22 12.60
C THR A 30 9.26 -13.61 11.65
N PHE A 31 10.23 -14.41 11.23
CA PHE A 31 11.26 -13.97 10.28
C PHE A 31 10.66 -13.56 8.93
N VAL A 32 9.73 -14.35 8.39
CA VAL A 32 9.02 -14.04 7.13
C VAL A 32 8.19 -12.77 7.28
N TYR A 33 7.48 -12.61 8.40
CA TYR A 33 6.66 -11.44 8.68
C TYR A 33 7.52 -10.17 8.73
N PHE A 34 8.53 -10.12 9.59
CA PHE A 34 9.37 -8.91 9.74
C PHE A 34 10.25 -8.62 8.53
N GLY A 35 10.62 -9.64 7.76
CA GLY A 35 11.40 -9.47 6.53
C GLY A 35 10.58 -9.08 5.31
N GLY A 36 9.30 -9.45 5.27
CA GLY A 36 8.47 -9.34 4.06
C GLY A 36 7.28 -8.41 4.15
N PHE A 37 6.83 -8.05 5.35
CA PHE A 37 5.57 -7.32 5.53
C PHE A 37 5.72 -6.12 6.46
N ASP A 38 4.74 -5.22 6.37
CA ASP A 38 4.58 -4.06 7.23
C ASP A 38 3.10 -3.88 7.57
N LEU A 39 2.79 -3.59 8.83
CA LEU A 39 1.42 -3.37 9.29
C LEU A 39 1.28 -1.91 9.71
N SER A 40 0.43 -1.16 9.01
CA SER A 40 0.30 0.29 9.22
C SER A 40 -1.17 0.70 9.36
N ALA A 41 -1.47 1.52 10.36
CA ALA A 41 -2.78 2.14 10.51
C ALA A 41 -2.85 3.44 9.68
N ILE A 42 -3.95 3.63 8.96
CA ILE A 42 -4.19 4.84 8.16
C ILE A 42 -4.76 5.92 9.07
N SER A 43 -4.05 7.03 9.19
CA SER A 43 -4.41 8.16 10.05
C SER A 43 -4.94 9.38 9.29
N SER A 44 -4.86 9.41 7.96
CA SER A 44 -5.30 10.55 7.13
C SER A 44 -6.37 10.17 6.12
N HIS A 45 -7.14 11.15 5.70
CA HIS A 45 -8.20 10.98 4.69
C HIS A 45 -7.69 11.03 3.24
N SER A 46 -6.42 11.32 3.03
CA SER A 46 -5.85 11.61 1.69
C SER A 46 -6.05 10.51 0.65
N MET A 47 -6.33 9.28 1.09
CA MET A 47 -6.61 8.13 0.22
C MET A 47 -8.06 7.67 0.24
N ALA A 48 -8.98 8.46 0.82
CA ALA A 48 -10.41 8.17 0.75
C ALA A 48 -10.91 8.29 -0.70
N PRO A 49 -11.86 7.46 -1.13
CA PRO A 49 -12.56 6.40 -0.39
C PRO A 49 -11.80 5.06 -0.36
N THR A 50 -10.68 4.93 -1.07
CA THR A 50 -9.94 3.67 -1.21
C THR A 50 -9.44 3.17 0.14
N LEU A 51 -8.75 4.02 0.89
CA LEU A 51 -8.33 3.77 2.26
C LEU A 51 -8.94 4.83 3.17
N LYS A 52 -9.52 4.40 4.28
CA LYS A 52 -10.14 5.31 5.25
C LYS A 52 -9.20 5.52 6.42
N GLY A 53 -8.81 6.78 6.63
CA GLY A 53 -8.08 7.21 7.80
C GLY A 53 -9.03 7.94 8.74
N GLU A 54 -9.02 7.55 10.01
CA GLU A 54 -9.76 8.23 11.05
C GLU A 54 -8.93 8.16 12.34
N SER A 55 -9.47 7.60 13.41
CA SER A 55 -8.69 7.25 14.60
C SER A 55 -8.02 5.88 14.42
N LEU A 56 -7.03 5.58 15.27
CA LEU A 56 -6.34 4.26 15.28
C LEU A 56 -7.31 3.06 15.42
N LEU A 57 -8.51 3.29 15.96
CA LEU A 57 -9.51 2.23 16.15
C LEU A 57 -10.54 2.13 15.02
N GLN A 58 -10.70 3.19 14.22
CA GLN A 58 -11.74 3.30 13.20
C GLN A 58 -11.18 3.37 11.78
N GLY A 59 -9.89 3.73 11.64
CA GLY A 59 -9.20 3.73 10.36
C GLY A 59 -8.86 2.33 9.86
N ASP A 60 -8.55 2.23 8.58
CA ASP A 60 -8.07 1.01 7.98
C ASP A 60 -6.68 0.65 8.52
N VAL A 61 -6.47 -0.63 8.80
CA VAL A 61 -5.14 -1.19 9.05
C VAL A 61 -4.73 -1.99 7.82
N ILE A 62 -3.58 -1.65 7.27
CA ILE A 62 -3.10 -2.18 6.00
C ILE A 62 -1.91 -3.09 6.24
N LEU A 63 -1.99 -4.30 5.72
CA LEU A 63 -0.83 -5.16 5.55
C LEU A 63 -0.19 -4.84 4.20
N SER A 64 1.01 -4.30 4.24
CA SER A 64 1.82 -3.99 3.05
C SER A 64 2.93 -5.02 2.89
N GLU A 65 3.24 -5.41 1.64
CA GLU A 65 4.29 -6.36 1.35
C GLU A 65 5.50 -5.66 0.69
N ARG A 66 6.70 -6.10 1.05
CA ARG A 66 7.97 -5.52 0.59
C ARG A 66 8.64 -6.37 -0.50
N ILE A 67 8.01 -7.47 -0.88
CA ILE A 67 8.61 -8.50 -1.72
C ILE A 67 8.49 -8.16 -3.20
N SER A 68 7.30 -7.76 -3.66
CA SER A 68 7.03 -7.50 -5.08
C SER A 68 8.01 -6.50 -5.70
N TYR A 69 8.31 -5.41 -5.00
CA TYR A 69 9.17 -4.36 -5.54
C TYR A 69 10.68 -4.68 -5.52
N LYS A 70 11.06 -5.86 -5.02
CA LYS A 70 12.40 -6.44 -5.24
C LYS A 70 12.56 -7.06 -6.62
N PHE A 71 11.45 -7.44 -7.25
CA PHE A 71 11.43 -8.18 -8.52
C PHE A 71 10.78 -7.42 -9.67
N ARG A 72 10.02 -6.36 -9.40
CA ARG A 72 9.35 -5.54 -10.39
C ARG A 72 9.20 -4.09 -9.93
N GLN A 73 8.97 -3.23 -10.87
CA GLN A 73 8.62 -1.83 -10.61
C GLN A 73 7.13 -1.67 -10.25
N PRO A 74 6.76 -0.61 -9.49
CA PRO A 74 5.38 -0.17 -9.36
C PRO A 74 4.72 0.07 -10.71
N ARG A 75 3.44 -0.27 -10.82
CA ARG A 75 2.64 -0.07 -12.02
C ARG A 75 1.71 1.13 -11.86
N ARG A 76 1.31 1.72 -12.98
CA ARG A 76 0.29 2.77 -12.97
C ARG A 76 -0.98 2.26 -12.29
N TRP A 77 -1.58 3.14 -11.50
CA TRP A 77 -2.75 2.92 -10.65
C TRP A 77 -2.52 2.02 -9.43
N GLU A 78 -1.34 1.46 -9.22
CA GLU A 78 -1.02 0.79 -7.94
C GLU A 78 -0.88 1.82 -6.81
N LEU A 79 -1.23 1.39 -5.59
CA LEU A 79 -0.83 2.10 -4.38
C LEU A 79 0.61 1.73 -4.03
N ILE A 80 1.37 2.74 -3.64
CA ILE A 80 2.70 2.55 -3.07
C ILE A 80 2.75 3.13 -1.66
N MET A 81 3.52 2.48 -0.79
CA MET A 81 3.94 3.03 0.49
C MET A 81 5.38 3.50 0.35
N PHE A 82 5.61 4.75 0.70
CA PHE A 82 6.94 5.36 0.60
C PHE A 82 7.22 6.23 1.83
N ARG A 83 8.50 6.55 2.04
CA ARG A 83 8.93 7.48 3.07
C ARG A 83 8.94 8.89 2.52
N ASP A 84 8.16 9.77 3.14
CA ASP A 84 8.28 11.19 2.93
C ASP A 84 9.56 11.70 3.62
N GLU A 85 10.43 12.37 2.86
CA GLU A 85 11.74 12.81 3.39
C GLU A 85 11.66 14.12 4.16
N GLU A 86 10.62 14.91 3.94
CA GLU A 86 10.42 16.17 4.66
C GLU A 86 9.90 15.92 6.08
N PHE A 87 8.92 15.03 6.21
CA PHE A 87 8.26 14.75 7.49
C PHE A 87 8.72 13.45 8.15
N TYR A 88 9.56 12.65 7.47
CA TYR A 88 10.06 11.35 7.94
C TYR A 88 8.95 10.34 8.29
N ILE A 89 7.78 10.47 7.67
CA ILE A 89 6.62 9.60 7.87
C ILE A 89 6.42 8.63 6.71
N GLN A 90 5.69 7.57 6.98
CA GLN A 90 5.23 6.65 5.92
C GLN A 90 3.94 7.19 5.32
N VAL A 91 3.90 7.27 4.01
CA VAL A 91 2.78 7.80 3.23
C VAL A 91 2.34 6.78 2.20
N MET A 92 1.03 6.68 1.99
CA MET A 92 0.47 5.87 0.91
C MET A 92 -0.18 6.77 -0.12
N LYS A 93 0.17 6.58 -1.40
CA LYS A 93 -0.41 7.32 -2.54
C LYS A 93 -0.55 6.39 -3.74
N ARG A 94 -1.30 6.84 -4.72
CA ARG A 94 -1.55 6.14 -5.98
C ARG A 94 -0.59 6.60 -7.06
N VAL A 95 0.06 5.66 -7.73
CA VAL A 95 0.92 5.93 -8.89
C VAL A 95 0.06 6.35 -10.07
N VAL A 96 0.33 7.53 -10.61
CA VAL A 96 -0.33 8.07 -11.79
C VAL A 96 0.64 8.21 -12.95
N GLY A 97 1.85 8.74 -12.73
CA GLY A 97 2.92 8.82 -13.71
C GLY A 97 4.05 7.87 -13.36
N LEU A 98 4.60 7.20 -14.36
CA LEU A 98 5.80 6.36 -14.25
C LEU A 98 7.05 7.22 -14.51
N PRO A 99 8.26 6.76 -14.12
CA PRO A 99 9.50 7.46 -14.42
C PRO A 99 9.62 7.83 -15.91
N GLY A 100 10.03 9.06 -16.19
CA GLY A 100 10.20 9.59 -17.55
C GLY A 100 8.91 10.06 -18.24
N GLU A 101 7.77 9.99 -17.59
CA GLU A 101 6.50 10.38 -18.18
C GLU A 101 6.11 11.82 -17.81
N THR A 102 5.32 12.43 -18.68
CA THR A 102 4.69 13.73 -18.43
C THR A 102 3.23 13.52 -18.05
N VAL A 103 2.85 14.00 -16.88
CA VAL A 103 1.50 13.93 -16.34
C VAL A 103 0.79 15.27 -16.55
N ARG A 104 -0.41 15.26 -17.11
CA ARG A 104 -1.29 16.42 -17.24
C ARG A 104 -2.71 16.04 -16.81
N LEU A 105 -3.38 16.92 -16.12
CA LEU A 105 -4.78 16.75 -15.73
C LEU A 105 -5.63 17.85 -16.42
N ASP A 106 -6.72 17.44 -17.03
CA ASP A 106 -7.76 18.34 -17.52
C ASP A 106 -8.88 18.42 -16.46
N ASP A 107 -9.03 19.58 -15.85
CA ASP A 107 -10.02 19.80 -14.79
C ASP A 107 -11.47 19.67 -15.26
N LYS A 108 -11.75 20.02 -16.53
CA LYS A 108 -13.11 19.99 -17.06
C LYS A 108 -13.59 18.56 -17.30
N THR A 109 -12.73 17.76 -17.91
CA THR A 109 -13.06 16.39 -18.28
C THR A 109 -12.64 15.37 -17.22
N GLN A 110 -11.86 15.79 -16.21
CA GLN A 110 -11.25 14.93 -15.18
C GLN A 110 -10.35 13.84 -15.78
N THR A 111 -9.83 14.12 -16.98
CA THR A 111 -8.98 13.17 -17.71
C THR A 111 -7.52 13.42 -17.38
N ILE A 112 -6.85 12.36 -16.99
CA ILE A 112 -5.40 12.35 -16.84
C ILE A 112 -4.77 11.97 -18.18
N PHE A 113 -3.83 12.78 -18.63
CA PHE A 113 -3.05 12.52 -19.84
C PHE A 113 -1.63 12.16 -19.43
N ILE A 114 -1.11 11.12 -20.07
CA ILE A 114 0.28 10.69 -19.94
C ILE A 114 0.96 10.83 -21.30
N ASN A 115 2.00 11.64 -21.36
CA ASN A 115 2.70 11.96 -22.61
C ASN A 115 1.74 12.47 -23.70
N GLY A 116 0.73 13.24 -23.29
CA GLY A 116 -0.28 13.80 -24.19
C GLY A 116 -1.43 12.84 -24.56
N VAL A 117 -1.39 11.58 -24.17
CA VAL A 117 -2.42 10.58 -24.46
C VAL A 117 -3.31 10.35 -23.23
N PRO A 118 -4.65 10.29 -23.35
CA PRO A 118 -5.53 9.96 -22.24
C PRO A 118 -5.16 8.63 -21.61
N ALA A 119 -4.95 8.62 -20.29
CA ALA A 119 -4.67 7.39 -19.54
C ALA A 119 -5.98 6.74 -19.08
N PRO A 120 -6.34 5.55 -19.57
CA PRO A 120 -7.57 4.87 -19.14
C PRO A 120 -7.49 4.52 -17.66
N ARG A 121 -8.54 4.87 -16.91
CA ARG A 121 -8.65 4.50 -15.50
C ARG A 121 -9.32 3.13 -15.36
N PRO A 122 -8.86 2.30 -14.42
CA PRO A 122 -9.59 1.12 -13.99
C PRO A 122 -11.02 1.48 -13.55
N ALA A 123 -11.96 0.55 -13.71
CA ALA A 123 -13.34 0.76 -13.31
C ALA A 123 -13.49 1.09 -11.80
N SER A 124 -12.65 0.50 -10.97
CA SER A 124 -12.55 0.78 -9.53
C SER A 124 -12.26 2.24 -9.17
N LEU A 125 -11.63 3.00 -10.09
CA LEU A 125 -11.19 4.38 -9.86
C LEU A 125 -12.08 5.43 -10.56
N GLN A 126 -13.14 5.03 -11.25
CA GLN A 126 -14.00 5.98 -11.99
C GLN A 126 -14.70 6.98 -11.08
N GLY A 127 -14.99 6.61 -9.83
CA GLY A 127 -15.59 7.52 -8.84
C GLY A 127 -14.62 8.52 -8.21
N ILE A 128 -13.31 8.38 -8.43
CA ILE A 128 -12.29 9.25 -7.85
C ILE A 128 -12.09 10.48 -8.73
N ARG A 129 -12.18 11.66 -8.13
CA ARG A 129 -11.95 12.93 -8.82
C ARG A 129 -10.62 13.52 -8.44
N TYR A 130 -9.73 13.67 -9.44
CA TYR A 130 -8.46 14.36 -9.26
C TYR A 130 -8.59 15.82 -9.65
N LEU A 131 -8.03 16.70 -8.85
CA LEU A 131 -8.08 18.16 -9.05
C LEU A 131 -6.70 18.68 -9.43
N ALA A 132 -6.65 19.59 -10.41
CA ALA A 132 -5.42 20.20 -10.89
C ALA A 132 -4.95 21.32 -9.95
N TYR A 133 -4.48 20.91 -8.79
CA TYR A 133 -3.84 21.80 -7.83
C TYR A 133 -2.31 21.80 -7.99
N GLY A 134 -1.64 22.73 -7.34
CA GLY A 134 -0.20 22.83 -7.30
C GLY A 134 0.42 22.91 -8.72
N ASN A 135 1.39 22.07 -9.01
CA ASN A 135 2.10 22.06 -10.28
C ASN A 135 1.28 21.57 -11.50
N LEU A 136 0.10 20.94 -11.28
CA LEU A 136 -0.84 20.57 -12.36
C LEU A 136 -1.79 21.70 -12.76
N THR A 137 -1.76 22.84 -12.07
CA THR A 137 -2.62 23.98 -12.37
C THR A 137 -2.39 24.52 -13.78
N GLY A 138 -3.47 24.90 -14.46
CA GLY A 138 -3.41 25.51 -15.79
C GLY A 138 -3.19 24.53 -16.94
N GLY A 139 -3.36 23.23 -16.70
CA GLY A 139 -3.32 22.19 -17.73
C GLY A 139 -1.94 21.96 -18.34
N LYS A 140 -0.89 22.40 -17.69
CA LYS A 140 0.50 22.12 -18.11
C LYS A 140 0.89 20.69 -17.75
N GLY A 141 1.72 20.08 -18.60
CA GLY A 141 2.32 18.78 -18.29
C GLY A 141 3.46 18.95 -17.28
N VAL A 142 3.52 18.02 -16.31
CA VAL A 142 4.58 17.95 -15.29
C VAL A 142 5.36 16.69 -15.50
N SER A 143 6.70 16.78 -15.57
CA SER A 143 7.57 15.63 -15.71
C SER A 143 7.60 14.82 -14.41
N SER A 144 7.59 13.50 -14.55
CA SER A 144 7.87 12.58 -13.44
C SER A 144 9.38 12.45 -13.18
N ASP A 145 10.22 12.98 -14.06
CA ASP A 145 11.67 12.80 -14.04
C ASP A 145 12.05 11.32 -13.83
N ASP A 146 12.95 11.00 -12.91
CA ASP A 146 13.33 9.62 -12.60
C ASP A 146 12.43 8.97 -11.53
N GLY A 147 11.34 9.63 -11.14
CA GLY A 147 10.45 9.21 -10.06
C GLY A 147 9.04 8.84 -10.52
N TYR A 148 8.22 8.53 -9.56
CA TYR A 148 6.80 8.23 -9.74
C TYR A 148 5.96 9.46 -9.39
N TYR A 149 5.10 9.90 -10.29
CA TYR A 149 4.13 10.93 -9.98
C TYR A 149 2.94 10.28 -9.29
N VAL A 150 2.70 10.67 -8.04
CA VAL A 150 1.67 10.07 -7.20
C VAL A 150 0.60 11.06 -6.81
N LEU A 151 -0.65 10.58 -6.67
CA LEU A 151 -1.79 11.37 -6.21
C LEU A 151 -2.52 10.66 -5.07
N GLY A 152 -3.09 11.47 -4.16
CA GLY A 152 -4.06 10.98 -3.22
C GLY A 152 -5.43 10.84 -3.86
N ASP A 153 -6.16 9.79 -3.50
CA ASP A 153 -7.51 9.54 -4.02
C ASP A 153 -8.52 10.59 -3.53
N PHE A 154 -8.25 11.26 -2.41
CA PHE A 154 -9.00 12.44 -1.95
C PHE A 154 -8.19 13.71 -2.24
N SER A 155 -8.32 14.17 -3.45
CA SER A 155 -7.52 15.30 -4.00
C SER A 155 -7.59 16.60 -3.20
N MET A 156 -8.69 16.86 -2.48
CA MET A 156 -8.89 18.10 -1.73
C MET A 156 -8.06 18.15 -0.46
N ASP A 157 -7.72 16.98 0.11
CA ASP A 157 -6.96 16.86 1.36
C ASP A 157 -5.80 15.89 1.16
N SER A 158 -4.95 16.18 0.17
CA SER A 158 -3.79 15.34 -0.13
C SER A 158 -2.56 16.18 -0.41
N GLN A 159 -1.54 15.99 0.41
CA GLN A 159 -0.18 16.39 0.08
C GLN A 159 0.48 15.26 -0.72
N ASP A 160 0.71 15.51 -2.00
CA ASP A 160 1.21 14.53 -2.96
C ASP A 160 2.09 15.20 -4.02
N SER A 161 2.41 14.52 -5.13
CA SER A 161 3.33 15.04 -6.15
C SER A 161 2.94 16.38 -6.75
N ARG A 162 1.72 16.84 -6.59
CA ARG A 162 1.31 18.19 -6.97
C ARG A 162 2.05 19.28 -6.17
N TRP A 163 2.52 18.93 -4.97
CA TRP A 163 3.19 19.85 -4.05
C TRP A 163 4.65 19.47 -3.82
N THR A 164 4.92 18.17 -3.64
CA THR A 164 6.24 17.64 -3.25
C THR A 164 7.08 17.16 -4.44
N GLY A 165 6.50 17.13 -5.65
CA GLY A 165 7.17 16.54 -6.80
C GLY A 165 7.12 14.99 -6.81
N PRO A 166 7.80 14.36 -7.78
CA PRO A 166 7.81 12.90 -7.94
C PRO A 166 8.51 12.16 -6.79
N VAL A 167 8.02 10.98 -6.47
CA VAL A 167 8.61 10.07 -5.47
C VAL A 167 9.72 9.25 -6.12
N ARG A 168 10.92 9.31 -5.58
CA ARG A 168 12.06 8.53 -6.10
C ARG A 168 11.89 7.04 -5.80
N PRO A 169 12.39 6.14 -6.67
CA PRO A 169 12.35 4.69 -6.42
C PRO A 169 12.94 4.27 -5.07
N SER A 170 13.99 4.96 -4.60
CA SER A 170 14.64 4.70 -3.32
C SER A 170 13.78 4.99 -2.09
N GLN A 171 12.74 5.81 -2.23
CA GLN A 171 11.81 6.13 -1.16
C GLN A 171 10.71 5.07 -1.00
N ILE A 172 10.49 4.25 -2.03
CA ILE A 172 9.42 3.24 -2.04
C ILE A 172 9.79 2.09 -1.13
N MET A 173 8.92 1.80 -0.17
CA MET A 173 9.15 0.81 0.89
C MET A 173 8.40 -0.48 0.67
N ALA A 174 7.11 -0.38 0.28
CA ALA A 174 6.23 -1.53 0.21
C ALA A 174 5.02 -1.27 -0.70
N ARG A 175 4.33 -2.34 -1.02
CA ARG A 175 3.06 -2.31 -1.72
C ARG A 175 1.93 -2.55 -0.72
N PRO A 176 0.98 -1.61 -0.53
CA PRO A 176 -0.26 -1.88 0.18
C PRO A 176 -1.01 -3.06 -0.47
N TRP A 177 -1.29 -4.10 0.30
CA TRP A 177 -1.78 -5.36 -0.28
C TRP A 177 -3.15 -5.76 0.25
N LEU A 178 -3.35 -5.71 1.58
CA LEU A 178 -4.55 -6.20 2.23
C LEU A 178 -5.01 -5.24 3.32
N ILE A 179 -6.30 -4.88 3.33
CA ILE A 179 -6.95 -4.28 4.49
C ILE A 179 -7.26 -5.41 5.47
N VAL A 180 -6.69 -5.35 6.67
CA VAL A 180 -6.87 -6.38 7.72
C VAL A 180 -7.85 -5.93 8.80
N TRP A 181 -8.15 -4.65 8.88
CA TRP A 181 -9.09 -4.05 9.81
C TRP A 181 -9.72 -2.79 9.20
N PRO A 182 -10.98 -2.44 9.51
CA PRO A 182 -11.94 -3.16 10.34
C PRO A 182 -12.52 -4.40 9.62
N PRO A 183 -13.16 -5.34 10.35
CA PRO A 183 -13.71 -6.58 9.75
C PRO A 183 -14.65 -6.36 8.57
N SER A 184 -15.41 -5.27 8.57
CA SER A 184 -16.32 -4.89 7.49
C SER A 184 -15.61 -4.46 6.19
N ARG A 185 -14.30 -4.23 6.22
CA ARG A 185 -13.51 -3.75 5.09
C ARG A 185 -12.35 -4.69 4.72
N VAL A 186 -12.24 -5.84 5.38
CA VAL A 186 -11.21 -6.82 5.07
C VAL A 186 -11.27 -7.22 3.59
N GLY A 187 -10.17 -7.06 2.88
CA GLY A 187 -10.09 -7.35 1.45
C GLY A 187 -8.81 -6.84 0.81
N PHE A 188 -8.53 -7.31 -0.40
CA PHE A 188 -7.36 -6.85 -1.15
C PHE A 188 -7.50 -5.37 -1.53
N VAL A 189 -6.38 -4.66 -1.43
CA VAL A 189 -6.29 -3.30 -1.94
C VAL A 189 -6.17 -3.40 -3.47
N ASN A 190 -7.26 -3.09 -4.16
CA ASN A 190 -7.30 -3.11 -5.62
C ASN A 190 -6.82 -1.77 -6.20
N PRO A 191 -6.14 -1.81 -7.36
CA PRO A 191 -5.87 -0.61 -8.14
C PRO A 191 -7.14 0.00 -8.69
#